data_d800ea672724efc1744439819cba7b74
#
_entry.id   d800ea672724efc1744439819cba7b74
#
_cell.length_a   1.000
_cell.length_b   1.000
_cell.length_c   1.000
_cell.angle_alpha   90.00
_cell.angle_beta   90.00
_cell.angle_gamma   90.00
#
_symmetry.space_group_name_H-M   'P 1'
#
loop_
_entity.id
_entity.type
_entity.pdbx_description
1 polymer ?
#
loop_
_entity_poly.entity_id
_entity_poly.type
_entity_poly.pdbx_seq_one_letter_code
_entity_poly.pdbx_strand_id
1 'polypeptide(L)'
;LDENLDFNPIRESFRDVTAWKLFMSTVAVMTRIYRLQGFKAAYRVLPIVWTIIWSTRGFSRYHVEEFERAKESMGEAVDKEEAALSSEDYEQYRLLGRWLTRRLHDLGPTFIKIGQTLSTRADLLPLPAMLELAKLQENVDPFPYEIAQEVIERELGASPETLYKEFDKVAIAAASLSQAYKATLFDGREVVVKVQRPDLTKIIVVDIQIIAAIADEVMKYPSLCRHTDWPGVVEEFARTILEEVDYIREGRNADTFRSNYRNLDRIYIPRIIWKLTGRRVLTIEYVSGLRITDVEGIKAMGLDPEEITRTGANFYLRQLLEDGFFHADPHPGNMRVMADGRVGIFDFGMVGRLSPELKQHLVNAFLHTVQREYRLLVDDFVGMGFLNADADRDALCRDLTPIIDARFADGLTRVRFRKMLFDFSEVCFDYPFRLPSEFTYVMRALLTLEGIALTINPKFNFVDAAMPFAHRLVMKNNQVLSQTIFKEVFNDGKFNRQAAIKLIKTAAALTGSLR
;
A
#
# COMPACT_ATOMS: atom_id res chain seq x y z
N LEU A 1 -1.18 -23.56 32.76
CA LEU A 1 -0.58 -23.11 31.51
C LEU A 1 -0.88 -24.19 30.47
N ASP A 2 -1.93 -23.97 29.68
CA ASP A 2 -2.41 -24.94 28.71
C ASP A 2 -1.42 -25.10 27.56
N GLU A 3 -0.96 -26.34 27.36
CA GLU A 3 -0.07 -26.79 26.29
C GLU A 3 -0.73 -26.81 24.90
N ASN A 4 -1.93 -26.25 24.74
CA ASN A 4 -2.78 -26.38 23.55
C ASN A 4 -2.96 -25.09 22.72
N LEU A 5 -2.09 -24.10 22.85
CA LEU A 5 -2.10 -22.95 21.93
C LEU A 5 -1.38 -23.35 20.64
N ASP A 6 -2.19 -23.70 19.64
CA ASP A 6 -1.77 -24.27 18.39
C ASP A 6 -1.38 -23.17 17.39
N PHE A 7 -0.09 -22.79 17.37
CA PHE A 7 0.51 -21.93 16.34
C PHE A 7 0.74 -22.73 15.04
N ASN A 8 -0.29 -23.39 14.56
CA ASN A 8 -0.16 -24.43 13.55
C ASN A 8 0.42 -23.97 12.20
N PRO A 9 0.06 -22.82 11.57
CA PRO A 9 0.61 -22.51 10.24
C PRO A 9 2.11 -22.17 10.27
N ILE A 10 2.55 -21.37 11.24
CA ILE A 10 3.96 -20.95 11.33
C ILE A 10 4.85 -22.08 11.89
N ARG A 11 4.37 -22.84 12.89
CA ARG A 11 5.10 -24.01 13.42
C ARG A 11 5.24 -25.12 12.39
N GLU A 12 4.20 -25.43 11.63
CA GLU A 12 4.28 -26.43 10.55
C GLU A 12 5.26 -26.01 9.46
N SER A 13 5.33 -24.71 9.12
CA SER A 13 6.27 -24.18 8.14
C SER A 13 7.73 -24.37 8.52
N PHE A 14 8.09 -24.50 9.81
CA PHE A 14 9.47 -24.70 10.28
C PHE A 14 9.76 -26.12 10.77
N ARG A 15 8.85 -27.06 10.61
CA ARG A 15 8.99 -28.45 11.13
C ARG A 15 10.24 -29.16 10.61
N ASP A 16 10.63 -28.86 9.36
CA ASP A 16 11.75 -29.49 8.68
C ASP A 16 13.07 -28.72 8.81
N VAL A 17 13.04 -27.53 9.43
CA VAL A 17 14.22 -26.67 9.55
C VAL A 17 14.91 -26.88 10.88
N THR A 18 15.94 -27.75 10.91
CA THR A 18 16.77 -27.96 12.10
C THR A 18 17.72 -26.77 12.33
N ALA A 19 18.16 -26.57 13.58
CA ALA A 19 19.17 -25.55 13.92
C ALA A 19 20.44 -25.66 13.07
N TRP A 20 20.87 -26.90 12.76
CA TRP A 20 22.04 -27.17 11.92
C TRP A 20 21.81 -26.73 10.46
N LYS A 21 20.68 -27.08 9.87
CA LYS A 21 20.32 -26.63 8.51
C LYS A 21 20.32 -25.12 8.41
N LEU A 22 19.73 -24.45 9.40
CA LEU A 22 19.66 -23.00 9.47
C LEU A 22 21.05 -22.37 9.59
N PHE A 23 21.91 -22.93 10.42
CA PHE A 23 23.31 -22.51 10.52
C PHE A 23 24.04 -22.66 9.18
N MET A 24 23.91 -23.80 8.51
CA MET A 24 24.53 -24.04 7.21
C MET A 24 24.01 -23.10 6.13
N SER A 25 22.70 -22.84 6.09
CA SER A 25 22.11 -21.85 5.18
C SER A 25 22.64 -20.44 5.46
N THR A 26 22.76 -20.05 6.73
CA THR A 26 23.37 -18.76 7.10
C THR A 26 24.80 -18.64 6.60
N VAL A 27 25.62 -19.69 6.79
CA VAL A 27 26.99 -19.74 6.30
C VAL A 27 27.05 -19.67 4.77
N ALA A 28 26.14 -20.35 4.07
CA ALA A 28 26.06 -20.31 2.61
C ALA A 28 25.76 -18.90 2.10
N VAL A 29 24.75 -18.23 2.70
CA VAL A 29 24.41 -16.83 2.38
C VAL A 29 25.59 -15.90 2.66
N MET A 30 26.19 -16.00 3.84
CA MET A 30 27.37 -15.19 4.19
C MET A 30 28.53 -15.38 3.22
N THR A 31 28.81 -16.62 2.83
CA THR A 31 29.88 -16.94 1.87
C THR A 31 29.57 -16.34 0.49
N ARG A 32 28.32 -16.43 0.02
CA ARG A 32 27.87 -15.85 -1.24
C ARG A 32 28.03 -14.32 -1.22
N ILE A 33 27.57 -13.67 -0.17
CA ILE A 33 27.65 -12.20 -0.02
C ILE A 33 29.10 -11.74 0.15
N TYR A 34 29.93 -12.49 0.91
CA TYR A 34 31.36 -12.21 1.02
C TYR A 34 32.05 -12.17 -0.34
N ARG A 35 31.76 -13.15 -1.21
CA ARG A 35 32.34 -13.22 -2.58
C ARG A 35 31.88 -12.06 -3.46
N LEU A 36 30.65 -11.58 -3.28
CA LEU A 36 30.07 -10.51 -4.13
C LEU A 36 30.42 -9.10 -3.62
N GLN A 37 30.42 -8.88 -2.30
CA GLN A 37 30.41 -7.54 -1.69
C GLN A 37 31.45 -7.37 -0.57
N GLY A 38 32.19 -8.43 -0.24
CA GLY A 38 33.22 -8.40 0.80
C GLY A 38 32.72 -8.56 2.24
N PHE A 39 33.65 -8.45 3.20
CA PHE A 39 33.44 -8.80 4.60
C PHE A 39 32.36 -7.96 5.30
N LYS A 40 32.33 -6.65 5.08
CA LYS A 40 31.34 -5.77 5.73
C LYS A 40 29.90 -6.13 5.35
N ALA A 41 29.68 -6.46 4.09
CA ALA A 41 28.36 -6.88 3.60
C ALA A 41 28.01 -8.28 4.14
N ALA A 42 28.95 -9.20 4.18
CA ALA A 42 28.71 -10.54 4.75
C ALA A 42 28.33 -10.48 6.24
N TYR A 43 28.94 -9.57 7.02
CA TYR A 43 28.60 -9.38 8.43
C TYR A 43 27.17 -8.86 8.62
N ARG A 44 26.66 -8.06 7.68
CA ARG A 44 25.27 -7.54 7.68
C ARG A 44 24.21 -8.65 7.53
N VAL A 45 24.57 -9.82 7.02
CA VAL A 45 23.67 -10.99 6.95
C VAL A 45 23.19 -11.44 8.33
N LEU A 46 24.04 -11.36 9.35
CA LEU A 46 23.74 -11.88 10.68
C LEU A 46 22.50 -11.25 11.34
N PRO A 47 22.39 -9.91 11.47
CA PRO A 47 21.21 -9.30 12.07
C PRO A 47 19.94 -9.55 11.24
N ILE A 48 20.05 -9.66 9.92
CA ILE A 48 18.90 -9.94 9.03
C ILE A 48 18.40 -11.36 9.24
N VAL A 49 19.30 -12.35 9.15
CA VAL A 49 18.96 -13.76 9.39
C VAL A 49 18.46 -13.95 10.82
N TRP A 50 19.11 -13.32 11.80
CA TRP A 50 18.67 -13.34 13.19
C TRP A 50 17.23 -12.82 13.34
N THR A 51 16.90 -11.71 12.69
CA THR A 51 15.54 -11.15 12.69
C THR A 51 14.53 -12.14 12.10
N ILE A 52 14.85 -12.79 10.99
CA ILE A 52 13.98 -13.80 10.36
C ILE A 52 13.81 -15.01 11.27
N ILE A 53 14.89 -15.53 11.85
CA ILE A 53 14.83 -16.69 12.75
C ILE A 53 14.02 -16.41 14.00
N TRP A 54 14.20 -15.23 14.60
CA TRP A 54 13.49 -14.84 15.80
C TRP A 54 12.01 -14.55 15.54
N SER A 55 11.67 -13.98 14.39
CA SER A 55 10.26 -13.82 14.00
C SER A 55 9.53 -15.17 13.93
N THR A 56 10.24 -16.25 13.68
CA THR A 56 9.67 -17.58 13.47
C THR A 56 9.79 -18.52 14.67
N ARG A 57 10.86 -18.42 15.46
CA ARG A 57 11.13 -19.30 16.62
C ARG A 57 10.92 -18.66 18.00
N GLY A 58 11.12 -17.36 18.11
CA GLY A 58 11.13 -16.64 19.40
C GLY A 58 9.77 -16.44 20.03
N PHE A 59 8.71 -16.65 19.26
CA PHE A 59 7.35 -16.34 19.70
C PHE A 59 6.83 -17.26 20.82
N SER A 60 7.41 -18.44 21.01
CA SER A 60 6.82 -19.44 21.90
C SER A 60 7.29 -19.41 23.36
N ARG A 61 8.34 -18.67 23.75
CA ARG A 61 8.86 -18.74 25.13
C ARG A 61 9.21 -17.43 25.84
N TYR A 62 9.62 -16.38 25.12
CA TYR A 62 10.18 -15.18 25.76
C TYR A 62 9.22 -13.99 25.85
N HIS A 63 8.14 -13.99 25.10
CA HIS A 63 7.24 -12.84 25.00
C HIS A 63 6.06 -12.85 25.95
N VAL A 64 5.80 -13.93 26.67
CA VAL A 64 4.75 -13.95 27.69
C VAL A 64 5.07 -12.93 28.81
N GLU A 65 6.33 -12.78 29.21
CA GLU A 65 6.71 -11.81 30.24
C GLU A 65 6.77 -10.34 29.75
N GLU A 66 7.15 -10.10 28.50
CA GLU A 66 7.04 -8.76 27.87
C GLU A 66 5.58 -8.41 27.55
N PHE A 67 4.77 -9.42 27.29
CA PHE A 67 3.33 -9.32 27.08
C PHE A 67 2.59 -8.84 28.31
N GLU A 68 2.84 -9.45 29.47
CA GLU A 68 2.23 -9.03 30.73
C GLU A 68 2.67 -7.61 31.12
N ARG A 69 3.93 -7.24 30.91
CA ARG A 69 4.44 -5.88 31.14
C ARG A 69 3.85 -4.85 30.18
N ALA A 70 3.64 -5.21 28.91
CA ALA A 70 3.00 -4.32 27.91
C ALA A 70 1.50 -4.14 28.21
N LYS A 71 0.83 -5.17 28.72
CA LYS A 71 -0.58 -5.14 29.13
C LYS A 71 -0.80 -4.22 30.36
N GLU A 72 0.14 -4.22 31.29
CA GLU A 72 0.10 -3.32 32.46
C GLU A 72 0.38 -1.86 32.12
N SER A 73 1.14 -1.57 31.04
CA SER A 73 1.48 -0.21 30.60
C SER A 73 0.43 0.43 29.69
N MET A 74 -0.55 -0.33 29.19
CA MET A 74 -1.62 0.15 28.31
C MET A 74 -2.93 0.34 29.10
N GLY A 75 -3.06 1.49 29.78
CA GLY A 75 -4.34 2.00 30.22
C GLY A 75 -5.25 2.33 29.03
N GLU A 76 -6.41 1.68 29.00
CA GLU A 76 -7.72 2.10 28.48
C GLU A 76 -7.81 3.02 27.22
N ALA A 77 -7.19 2.69 26.11
CA ALA A 77 -7.54 3.31 24.84
C ALA A 77 -7.55 2.29 23.70
N VAL A 78 -8.34 1.26 23.84
CA VAL A 78 -8.69 0.36 22.72
C VAL A 78 -10.10 0.71 22.28
N ASP A 79 -10.24 1.13 21.03
CA ASP A 79 -11.54 1.38 20.41
C ASP A 79 -12.46 0.16 20.60
N LYS A 80 -13.65 0.37 21.16
CA LYS A 80 -14.61 -0.70 21.46
C LYS A 80 -15.04 -1.53 20.25
N GLU A 81 -14.78 -1.05 19.02
CA GLU A 81 -15.01 -1.79 17.79
C GLU A 81 -13.87 -2.79 17.46
N GLU A 82 -12.63 -2.52 17.90
CA GLU A 82 -11.52 -3.48 17.80
C GLU A 82 -11.61 -4.58 18.87
N ALA A 83 -12.26 -4.30 20.01
CA ALA A 83 -12.44 -5.27 21.10
C ALA A 83 -13.35 -6.46 20.73
N ALA A 84 -14.17 -6.36 19.69
CA ALA A 84 -15.00 -7.47 19.19
C ALA A 84 -14.18 -8.53 18.41
N LEU A 85 -12.92 -8.24 18.10
CA LEU A 85 -11.96 -9.12 17.41
C LEU A 85 -10.90 -9.69 18.37
N SER A 86 -11.12 -9.67 19.68
CA SER A 86 -10.16 -10.13 20.70
C SER A 86 -10.12 -11.65 20.82
N SER A 87 -9.65 -12.35 19.78
CA SER A 87 -9.08 -13.68 19.98
C SER A 87 -7.65 -13.51 20.52
N GLU A 88 -7.14 -14.47 21.29
CA GLU A 88 -5.73 -14.51 21.72
C GLU A 88 -4.78 -14.41 20.50
N ASP A 89 -5.18 -14.96 19.37
CA ASP A 89 -4.46 -14.91 18.09
C ASP A 89 -4.27 -13.48 17.57
N TYR A 90 -5.28 -12.61 17.68
CA TYR A 90 -5.20 -11.21 17.26
C TYR A 90 -4.08 -10.45 17.98
N GLU A 91 -4.02 -10.56 19.31
CA GLU A 91 -2.99 -9.90 20.11
C GLU A 91 -1.59 -10.45 19.83
N GLN A 92 -1.47 -11.73 19.59
CA GLN A 92 -0.20 -12.36 19.25
C GLN A 92 0.35 -11.86 17.91
N TYR A 93 -0.48 -11.76 16.87
CA TYR A 93 -0.08 -11.20 15.59
C TYR A 93 0.22 -9.70 15.68
N ARG A 94 -0.49 -8.98 16.52
CA ARG A 94 -0.21 -7.56 16.79
C ARG A 94 1.17 -7.37 17.43
N LEU A 95 1.53 -8.22 18.40
CA LEU A 95 2.85 -8.20 19.04
C LEU A 95 3.96 -8.57 18.04
N LEU A 96 3.72 -9.55 17.17
CA LEU A 96 4.63 -9.86 16.07
C LEU A 96 4.87 -8.63 15.19
N GLY A 97 3.81 -7.95 14.79
CA GLY A 97 3.87 -6.71 14.02
C GLY A 97 4.72 -5.64 14.70
N ARG A 98 4.50 -5.39 16.01
CA ARG A 98 5.29 -4.42 16.79
C ARG A 98 6.77 -4.78 16.85
N TRP A 99 7.07 -6.05 17.09
CA TRP A 99 8.43 -6.52 17.14
C TRP A 99 9.11 -6.38 15.76
N LEU A 100 8.45 -6.80 14.68
CA LEU A 100 8.93 -6.63 13.31
C LEU A 100 9.17 -5.16 12.99
N THR A 101 8.26 -4.27 13.34
CA THR A 101 8.37 -2.82 13.14
C THR A 101 9.68 -2.28 13.75
N ARG A 102 9.98 -2.61 15.00
CA ARG A 102 11.22 -2.20 15.67
C ARG A 102 12.45 -2.76 14.95
N ARG A 103 12.45 -4.06 14.62
CA ARG A 103 13.59 -4.71 13.98
C ARG A 103 13.88 -4.20 12.58
N LEU A 104 12.82 -3.97 11.79
CA LEU A 104 12.97 -3.42 10.45
C LEU A 104 13.49 -1.97 10.50
N HIS A 105 13.07 -1.20 11.50
CA HIS A 105 13.61 0.14 11.75
C HIS A 105 15.11 0.08 12.09
N ASP A 106 15.54 -0.82 12.99
CA ASP A 106 16.94 -0.99 13.38
C ASP A 106 17.84 -1.44 12.21
N LEU A 107 17.28 -2.19 11.26
CA LEU A 107 17.99 -2.67 10.06
C LEU A 107 18.20 -1.55 9.01
N GLY A 108 17.45 -0.46 9.10
CA GLY A 108 17.66 0.76 8.31
C GLY A 108 16.73 0.93 7.11
N PRO A 109 17.05 1.90 6.22
CA PRO A 109 16.12 2.44 5.21
C PRO A 109 15.48 1.39 4.31
N THR A 110 16.26 0.44 3.80
CA THR A 110 15.78 -0.64 2.94
C THR A 110 14.70 -1.46 3.63
N PHE A 111 14.93 -1.81 4.91
CA PHE A 111 14.01 -2.67 5.68
C PHE A 111 12.78 -1.91 6.16
N ILE A 112 12.88 -0.61 6.41
CA ILE A 112 11.72 0.25 6.65
C ILE A 112 10.77 0.19 5.44
N LYS A 113 11.29 0.33 4.22
CA LYS A 113 10.50 0.24 2.98
C LYS A 113 9.92 -1.15 2.73
N ILE A 114 10.69 -2.20 3.02
CA ILE A 114 10.18 -3.58 2.98
C ILE A 114 9.01 -3.74 3.96
N GLY A 115 9.14 -3.25 5.19
CA GLY A 115 8.07 -3.31 6.18
C GLY A 115 6.82 -2.54 5.76
N GLN A 116 6.98 -1.37 5.15
CA GLN A 116 5.86 -0.61 4.57
C GLN A 116 5.18 -1.38 3.43
N THR A 117 5.93 -2.08 2.58
CA THR A 117 5.35 -2.93 1.53
C THR A 117 4.65 -4.15 2.13
N LEU A 118 5.27 -4.82 3.11
CA LEU A 118 4.67 -5.95 3.83
C LEU A 118 3.37 -5.58 4.55
N SER A 119 3.21 -4.32 4.98
CA SER A 119 1.99 -3.84 5.64
C SER A 119 0.75 -3.88 4.74
N THR A 120 0.90 -4.15 3.45
CA THR A 120 -0.19 -4.24 2.47
C THR A 120 -0.33 -5.63 1.85
N ARG A 121 0.49 -6.60 2.28
CA ARG A 121 0.55 -7.96 1.75
C ARG A 121 -0.24 -8.91 2.65
N ALA A 122 -1.58 -8.93 2.47
CA ALA A 122 -2.48 -9.82 3.19
C ALA A 122 -2.26 -11.32 2.87
N ASP A 123 -1.58 -11.62 1.78
CA ASP A 123 -1.14 -12.96 1.39
C ASP A 123 0.11 -13.44 2.14
N LEU A 124 0.86 -12.54 2.78
CA LEU A 124 2.09 -12.85 3.50
C LEU A 124 1.96 -12.70 5.02
N LEU A 125 1.14 -11.77 5.49
CA LEU A 125 1.03 -11.42 6.90
C LEU A 125 -0.43 -11.28 7.34
N PRO A 126 -0.76 -11.72 8.57
CA PRO A 126 -2.06 -11.44 9.20
C PRO A 126 -2.28 -9.95 9.39
N LEU A 127 -3.55 -9.52 9.27
CA LEU A 127 -3.93 -8.11 9.35
C LEU A 127 -3.44 -7.38 10.62
N PRO A 128 -3.49 -7.96 11.85
CA PRO A 128 -2.97 -7.27 13.03
C PRO A 128 -1.48 -6.91 12.94
N ALA A 129 -0.67 -7.79 12.33
CA ALA A 129 0.74 -7.52 12.07
C ALA A 129 0.93 -6.45 10.99
N MET A 130 0.12 -6.49 9.93
CA MET A 130 0.13 -5.48 8.86
C MET A 130 -0.19 -4.08 9.40
N LEU A 131 -1.17 -3.95 10.30
CA LEU A 131 -1.56 -2.67 10.92
C LEU A 131 -0.43 -2.08 11.78
N GLU A 132 0.34 -2.91 12.47
CA GLU A 132 1.51 -2.44 13.22
C GLU A 132 2.66 -2.04 12.29
N LEU A 133 2.90 -2.79 11.21
CA LEU A 133 3.89 -2.42 10.19
C LEU A 133 3.52 -1.14 9.43
N ALA A 134 2.24 -0.87 9.24
CA ALA A 134 1.76 0.38 8.64
C ALA A 134 2.12 1.63 9.48
N LYS A 135 2.46 1.45 10.77
CA LYS A 135 2.97 2.51 11.65
C LYS A 135 4.46 2.79 11.46
N LEU A 136 5.17 2.05 10.59
CA LEU A 136 6.56 2.34 10.23
C LEU A 136 6.61 3.74 9.62
N GLN A 137 6.92 4.71 10.48
CA GLN A 137 7.04 6.10 10.08
C GLN A 137 8.41 6.33 9.43
N GLU A 138 8.41 7.26 8.49
CA GLU A 138 9.63 7.67 7.80
C GLU A 138 10.44 8.70 8.61
N ASN A 139 10.08 8.99 9.85
CA ASN A 139 10.82 9.92 10.70
C ASN A 139 12.15 9.28 11.13
N VAL A 140 13.18 9.56 10.38
CA VAL A 140 14.56 9.18 10.66
C VAL A 140 15.36 10.44 10.97
N ASP A 141 16.34 10.33 11.87
CA ASP A 141 17.18 11.49 12.22
C ASP A 141 17.78 12.16 10.99
N PRO A 142 17.72 13.49 10.91
CA PRO A 142 18.29 14.23 9.81
C PRO A 142 19.82 14.05 9.77
N PHE A 143 20.37 13.96 8.56
CA PHE A 143 21.82 14.01 8.36
C PHE A 143 22.30 15.46 8.24
N PRO A 144 23.58 15.75 8.53
CA PRO A 144 24.12 17.11 8.49
C PRO A 144 23.93 17.81 7.15
N TYR A 145 23.71 19.13 7.19
CA TYR A 145 23.52 19.95 5.98
C TYR A 145 24.69 19.85 5.01
N GLU A 146 25.92 19.78 5.51
CA GLU A 146 27.15 19.68 4.73
C GLU A 146 27.12 18.48 3.80
N ILE A 147 26.56 17.37 4.26
CA ILE A 147 26.37 16.17 3.44
C ILE A 147 25.31 16.41 2.34
N ALA A 148 24.21 17.10 2.68
CA ALA A 148 23.20 17.47 1.68
C ALA A 148 23.78 18.40 0.62
N GLN A 149 24.58 19.37 1.02
CA GLN A 149 25.29 20.27 0.12
C GLN A 149 26.19 19.50 -0.84
N GLU A 150 27.01 18.55 -0.35
CA GLU A 150 27.86 17.72 -1.21
C GLU A 150 27.04 16.92 -2.24
N VAL A 151 25.88 16.39 -1.85
CA VAL A 151 25.00 15.67 -2.78
C VAL A 151 24.46 16.61 -3.87
N ILE A 152 24.01 17.82 -3.48
CA ILE A 152 23.51 18.83 -4.44
C ILE A 152 24.63 19.26 -5.38
N GLU A 153 25.81 19.61 -4.87
CA GLU A 153 26.96 20.04 -5.69
C GLU A 153 27.39 18.95 -6.69
N ARG A 154 27.44 17.70 -6.24
CA ARG A 154 27.81 16.57 -7.09
C ARG A 154 26.78 16.29 -8.17
N GLU A 155 25.49 16.46 -7.86
CA GLU A 155 24.39 16.13 -8.77
C GLU A 155 24.07 17.27 -9.74
N LEU A 156 24.10 18.52 -9.27
CA LEU A 156 23.70 19.70 -10.04
C LEU A 156 24.88 20.57 -10.51
N GLY A 157 26.10 20.28 -10.05
CA GLY A 157 27.33 20.93 -10.52
C GLY A 157 27.66 22.29 -9.88
N ALA A 158 26.86 22.76 -8.91
CA ALA A 158 27.11 24.00 -8.19
C ALA A 158 26.53 23.95 -6.77
N SER A 159 26.99 24.85 -5.90
CA SER A 159 26.51 24.92 -4.50
C SER A 159 25.06 25.43 -4.42
N PRO A 160 24.32 25.07 -3.35
CA PRO A 160 22.96 25.56 -3.14
C PRO A 160 22.85 27.10 -3.20
N GLU A 161 23.81 27.82 -2.66
CA GLU A 161 23.84 29.26 -2.65
C GLU A 161 24.01 29.90 -4.03
N THR A 162 24.52 29.14 -4.99
CA THR A 162 24.63 29.54 -6.40
C THR A 162 23.38 29.19 -7.20
N LEU A 163 22.75 28.05 -6.87
CA LEU A 163 21.60 27.51 -7.60
C LEU A 163 20.27 28.16 -7.18
N TYR A 164 20.18 28.60 -5.92
CA TYR A 164 18.97 29.18 -5.34
C TYR A 164 19.27 30.59 -4.82
N LYS A 165 18.28 31.47 -4.83
CA LYS A 165 18.38 32.80 -4.24
C LYS A 165 18.54 32.73 -2.71
N GLU A 166 17.77 31.84 -2.09
CA GLU A 166 17.82 31.53 -0.66
C GLU A 166 17.67 30.01 -0.50
N PHE A 167 18.42 29.42 0.43
CA PHE A 167 18.37 28.00 0.74
C PHE A 167 18.41 27.80 2.26
N ASP A 168 17.37 27.22 2.84
CA ASP A 168 17.30 26.94 4.27
C ASP A 168 18.21 25.76 4.61
N LYS A 169 19.14 25.96 5.53
CA LYS A 169 20.09 24.91 5.97
C LYS A 169 19.47 23.89 6.92
N VAL A 170 18.28 24.21 7.44
CA VAL A 170 17.51 23.30 8.30
C VAL A 170 16.49 22.56 7.46
N ALA A 171 16.54 21.23 7.51
CA ALA A 171 15.58 20.39 6.79
C ALA A 171 14.17 20.57 7.38
N ILE A 172 13.17 20.77 6.51
CA ILE A 172 11.76 20.86 6.90
C ILE A 172 11.14 19.48 7.15
N ALA A 173 11.76 18.43 6.61
CA ALA A 173 11.37 17.03 6.82
C ALA A 173 12.58 16.11 6.59
N ALA A 174 12.65 15.02 7.35
CA ALA A 174 13.61 13.95 7.14
C ALA A 174 12.89 12.61 7.08
N ALA A 175 13.14 11.84 6.03
CA ALA A 175 12.57 10.53 5.79
C ALA A 175 13.66 9.44 5.71
N SER A 176 13.25 8.18 5.58
CA SER A 176 14.17 7.05 5.50
C SER A 176 15.16 7.18 4.33
N LEU A 177 14.72 7.69 3.19
CA LEU A 177 15.51 7.76 1.95
C LEU A 177 16.08 9.17 1.68
N SER A 178 15.52 10.23 2.29
CA SER A 178 15.85 11.62 1.91
C SER A 178 15.59 12.65 3.02
N GLN A 179 16.06 13.86 2.76
CA GLN A 179 15.66 15.07 3.48
C GLN A 179 15.08 16.09 2.51
N ALA A 180 14.18 16.94 3.01
CA ALA A 180 13.58 18.04 2.25
C ALA A 180 13.99 19.39 2.86
N TYR A 181 14.37 20.31 2.01
CA TYR A 181 14.76 21.67 2.36
C TYR A 181 13.85 22.67 1.65
N LYS A 182 13.57 23.79 2.31
CA LYS A 182 12.90 24.92 1.66
C LYS A 182 13.94 25.80 0.98
N ALA A 183 13.60 26.30 -0.22
CA ALA A 183 14.44 27.24 -0.95
C ALA A 183 13.59 28.23 -1.74
N THR A 184 14.20 29.34 -2.17
CA THR A 184 13.58 30.36 -3.02
C THR A 184 14.37 30.48 -4.32
N LEU A 185 13.70 30.40 -5.46
CA LEU A 185 14.32 30.63 -6.77
C LEU A 185 14.59 32.11 -7.00
N PHE A 186 15.46 32.43 -7.98
CA PHE A 186 15.77 33.82 -8.36
C PHE A 186 14.55 34.58 -8.89
N ASP A 187 13.52 33.88 -9.40
CA ASP A 187 12.26 34.49 -9.83
C ASP A 187 11.24 34.67 -8.68
N GLY A 188 11.63 34.35 -7.44
CA GLY A 188 10.83 34.54 -6.23
C GLY A 188 9.91 33.37 -5.87
N ARG A 189 9.85 32.30 -6.68
CA ARG A 189 9.05 31.13 -6.35
C ARG A 189 9.68 30.35 -5.19
N GLU A 190 8.83 29.94 -4.25
CA GLU A 190 9.23 29.00 -3.20
C GLU A 190 9.24 27.56 -3.74
N VAL A 191 10.24 26.80 -3.35
CA VAL A 191 10.42 25.41 -3.77
C VAL A 191 10.82 24.52 -2.59
N VAL A 192 10.60 23.21 -2.72
CA VAL A 192 11.17 22.18 -1.87
C VAL A 192 12.24 21.45 -2.64
N VAL A 193 13.37 21.24 -2.00
CA VAL A 193 14.50 20.50 -2.54
C VAL A 193 14.62 19.20 -1.74
N LYS A 194 14.23 18.07 -2.34
CA LYS A 194 14.44 16.73 -1.78
C LYS A 194 15.86 16.29 -2.13
N VAL A 195 16.62 15.86 -1.13
CA VAL A 195 18.01 15.39 -1.28
C VAL A 195 18.12 14.00 -0.71
N GLN A 196 18.58 13.04 -1.52
CA GLN A 196 18.76 11.65 -1.09
C GLN A 196 19.88 11.51 -0.05
N ARG A 197 19.72 10.53 0.83
CA ARG A 197 20.79 10.11 1.74
C ARG A 197 22.01 9.63 0.94
N PRO A 198 23.23 9.93 1.41
CA PRO A 198 24.45 9.49 0.74
C PRO A 198 24.51 7.95 0.70
N ASP A 199 25.15 7.43 -0.34
CA ASP A 199 25.38 5.99 -0.55
C ASP A 199 24.13 5.08 -0.51
N LEU A 200 22.92 5.67 -0.47
CA LEU A 200 21.65 4.95 -0.35
C LEU A 200 21.51 3.80 -1.34
N THR A 201 21.77 4.07 -2.62
CA THR A 201 21.66 3.04 -3.69
C THR A 201 22.60 1.86 -3.43
N LYS A 202 23.82 2.10 -2.92
CA LYS A 202 24.75 1.02 -2.59
C LYS A 202 24.26 0.16 -1.45
N ILE A 203 23.70 0.79 -0.40
CA ILE A 203 23.12 0.10 0.75
C ILE A 203 21.95 -0.78 0.29
N ILE A 204 21.03 -0.20 -0.50
CA ILE A 204 19.86 -0.90 -1.03
C ILE A 204 20.28 -2.12 -1.86
N VAL A 205 21.25 -1.97 -2.77
CA VAL A 205 21.73 -3.07 -3.61
C VAL A 205 22.31 -4.21 -2.76
N VAL A 206 23.10 -3.90 -1.74
CA VAL A 206 23.66 -4.92 -0.83
C VAL A 206 22.54 -5.62 -0.06
N ASP A 207 21.59 -4.87 0.49
CA ASP A 207 20.47 -5.43 1.25
C ASP A 207 19.60 -6.34 0.38
N ILE A 208 19.27 -5.92 -0.85
CA ILE A 208 18.52 -6.73 -1.81
C ILE A 208 19.27 -8.03 -2.14
N GLN A 209 20.58 -7.98 -2.35
CA GLN A 209 21.36 -9.18 -2.62
C GLN A 209 21.38 -10.15 -1.44
N ILE A 210 21.41 -9.63 -0.21
CA ILE A 210 21.31 -10.45 0.99
C ILE A 210 19.94 -11.13 1.06
N ILE A 211 18.86 -10.37 0.87
CA ILE A 211 17.50 -10.89 0.95
C ILE A 211 17.24 -11.90 -0.17
N ALA A 212 17.72 -11.65 -1.39
CA ALA A 212 17.63 -12.58 -2.51
C ALA A 212 18.38 -13.90 -2.22
N ALA A 213 19.58 -13.81 -1.64
CA ALA A 213 20.32 -15.01 -1.25
C ALA A 213 19.61 -15.80 -0.15
N ILE A 214 18.93 -15.12 0.79
CA ILE A 214 18.10 -15.76 1.81
C ILE A 214 16.88 -16.42 1.17
N ALA A 215 16.19 -15.73 0.24
CA ALA A 215 15.05 -16.29 -0.47
C ALA A 215 15.41 -17.57 -1.24
N ASP A 216 16.53 -17.58 -1.96
CA ASP A 216 17.05 -18.76 -2.66
C ASP A 216 17.32 -19.93 -1.68
N GLU A 217 17.84 -19.64 -0.48
CA GLU A 217 18.05 -20.67 0.54
C GLU A 217 16.73 -21.20 1.12
N VAL A 218 15.76 -20.32 1.37
CA VAL A 218 14.43 -20.68 1.89
C VAL A 218 13.69 -21.60 0.91
N MET A 219 13.86 -21.42 -0.41
CA MET A 219 13.26 -22.29 -1.44
C MET A 219 13.71 -23.75 -1.37
N LYS A 220 14.80 -24.06 -0.67
CA LYS A 220 15.24 -25.46 -0.43
C LYS A 220 14.40 -26.19 0.63
N TYR A 221 13.51 -25.48 1.31
CA TYR A 221 12.64 -26.02 2.35
C TYR A 221 11.18 -25.99 1.90
N PRO A 222 10.62 -27.12 1.41
CA PRO A 222 9.25 -27.16 0.85
C PRO A 222 8.18 -26.68 1.82
N SER A 223 8.38 -26.89 3.12
CA SER A 223 7.45 -26.43 4.17
C SER A 223 7.32 -24.89 4.24
N LEU A 224 8.36 -24.15 3.85
CA LEU A 224 8.39 -22.68 3.85
C LEU A 224 7.92 -22.08 2.53
N CYS A 225 7.73 -22.92 1.49
CA CYS A 225 7.46 -22.48 0.12
C CYS A 225 6.13 -22.97 -0.42
N ARG A 226 5.26 -23.58 0.43
CA ARG A 226 4.00 -24.23 -0.02
C ARG A 226 3.15 -23.34 -0.91
N HIS A 227 3.09 -22.04 -0.62
CA HIS A 227 2.21 -21.09 -1.31
C HIS A 227 2.92 -19.80 -1.74
N THR A 228 4.21 -19.62 -1.42
CA THR A 228 4.91 -18.36 -1.63
C THR A 228 6.15 -18.54 -2.49
N ASP A 229 6.22 -17.79 -3.59
CA ASP A 229 7.41 -17.62 -4.43
C ASP A 229 8.30 -16.51 -3.85
N TRP A 230 9.16 -16.86 -2.89
CA TRP A 230 10.01 -15.89 -2.20
C TRP A 230 10.94 -15.11 -3.14
N PRO A 231 11.60 -15.73 -4.15
CA PRO A 231 12.38 -14.99 -5.13
C PRO A 231 11.55 -13.94 -5.89
N GLY A 232 10.33 -14.28 -6.32
CA GLY A 232 9.42 -13.34 -6.97
C GLY A 232 9.01 -12.17 -6.07
N VAL A 233 8.76 -12.44 -4.77
CA VAL A 233 8.47 -11.40 -3.77
C VAL A 233 9.67 -10.46 -3.59
N VAL A 234 10.89 -11.01 -3.54
CA VAL A 234 12.11 -10.18 -3.41
C VAL A 234 12.38 -9.36 -4.66
N GLU A 235 12.14 -9.91 -5.85
CA GLU A 235 12.27 -9.17 -7.11
C GLU A 235 11.29 -8.00 -7.16
N GLU A 236 10.05 -8.21 -6.71
CA GLU A 236 9.04 -7.15 -6.60
C GLU A 236 9.50 -6.04 -5.65
N PHE A 237 10.01 -6.40 -4.45
CA PHE A 237 10.55 -5.42 -3.49
C PHE A 237 11.73 -4.65 -4.07
N ALA A 238 12.66 -5.35 -4.72
CA ALA A 238 13.83 -4.75 -5.34
C ALA A 238 13.43 -3.71 -6.38
N ARG A 239 12.51 -4.06 -7.27
CA ARG A 239 11.98 -3.16 -8.29
C ARG A 239 11.35 -1.92 -7.65
N THR A 240 10.45 -2.11 -6.69
CA THR A 240 9.74 -1.02 -6.01
C THR A 240 10.70 -0.03 -5.33
N ILE A 241 11.66 -0.54 -4.55
CA ILE A 241 12.61 0.31 -3.82
C ILE A 241 13.55 1.04 -4.80
N LEU A 242 14.02 0.37 -5.85
CA LEU A 242 14.90 1.00 -6.86
C LEU A 242 14.15 2.05 -7.68
N GLU A 243 12.86 1.88 -7.91
CA GLU A 243 12.01 2.89 -8.55
C GLU A 243 11.81 4.13 -7.67
N GLU A 244 11.69 3.96 -6.37
CA GLU A 244 11.47 5.04 -5.41
C GLU A 244 12.72 5.93 -5.21
N VAL A 245 13.91 5.39 -5.43
CA VAL A 245 15.16 6.18 -5.35
C VAL A 245 15.53 6.90 -6.64
N ASP A 246 14.71 6.88 -7.67
CA ASP A 246 14.94 7.62 -8.92
C ASP A 246 14.07 8.88 -9.00
N TYR A 247 14.62 10.03 -8.63
CA TYR A 247 13.89 11.30 -8.64
C TYR A 247 13.58 11.83 -10.05
N ILE A 248 14.28 11.39 -11.09
CA ILE A 248 13.89 11.67 -12.47
C ILE A 248 12.55 10.99 -12.79
N ARG A 249 12.36 9.76 -12.27
CA ARG A 249 11.10 9.04 -12.41
C ARG A 249 9.98 9.70 -11.60
N GLU A 250 10.24 10.09 -10.35
CA GLU A 250 9.28 10.84 -9.53
C GLU A 250 8.82 12.11 -10.23
N GLY A 251 9.76 12.89 -10.78
CA GLY A 251 9.44 14.10 -11.52
C GLY A 251 8.59 13.84 -12.77
N ARG A 252 8.88 12.79 -13.54
CA ARG A 252 8.08 12.39 -14.71
C ARG A 252 6.67 11.92 -14.32
N ASN A 253 6.55 11.22 -13.21
CA ASN A 253 5.26 10.83 -12.67
C ASN A 253 4.43 12.09 -12.30
N ALA A 254 5.02 13.05 -11.59
CA ALA A 254 4.37 14.32 -11.25
C ALA A 254 3.88 15.07 -12.51
N ASP A 255 4.71 15.17 -13.54
CA ASP A 255 4.32 15.80 -14.82
C ASP A 255 3.19 15.04 -15.52
N THR A 256 3.17 13.71 -15.45
CA THR A 256 2.09 12.88 -15.99
C THR A 256 0.79 13.15 -15.25
N PHE A 257 0.82 13.15 -13.91
CA PHE A 257 -0.35 13.51 -13.10
C PHE A 257 -0.85 14.92 -13.41
N ARG A 258 0.04 15.89 -13.46
CA ARG A 258 -0.31 17.28 -13.79
C ARG A 258 -0.96 17.41 -15.18
N SER A 259 -0.48 16.64 -16.16
CA SER A 259 -1.07 16.60 -17.50
C SER A 259 -2.46 15.96 -17.50
N ASN A 260 -2.64 14.82 -16.82
CA ASN A 260 -3.89 14.07 -16.77
C ASN A 260 -5.00 14.86 -16.06
N TYR A 261 -4.63 15.65 -15.04
CA TYR A 261 -5.58 16.34 -14.17
C TYR A 261 -5.59 17.86 -14.31
N ARG A 262 -5.01 18.39 -15.40
CA ARG A 262 -4.96 19.85 -15.68
C ARG A 262 -6.33 20.55 -15.69
N ASN A 263 -7.41 19.79 -15.94
CA ASN A 263 -8.78 20.28 -16.00
C ASN A 263 -9.56 20.08 -14.69
N LEU A 264 -8.90 19.66 -13.61
CA LEU A 264 -9.50 19.54 -12.28
C LEU A 264 -9.09 20.74 -11.43
N ASP A 265 -9.96 21.77 -11.40
CA ASP A 265 -9.68 23.04 -10.73
C ASP A 265 -9.41 22.91 -9.23
N ARG A 266 -9.89 21.81 -8.59
CA ARG A 266 -9.75 21.57 -7.17
C ARG A 266 -8.52 20.74 -6.77
N ILE A 267 -7.73 20.26 -7.72
CA ILE A 267 -6.49 19.50 -7.48
C ILE A 267 -5.31 20.33 -7.94
N TYR A 268 -4.32 20.45 -7.09
CA TYR A 268 -3.06 21.11 -7.42
C TYR A 268 -1.90 20.11 -7.40
N ILE A 269 -1.19 20.01 -8.51
CA ILE A 269 0.02 19.21 -8.67
C ILE A 269 1.16 20.16 -8.98
N PRO A 270 2.17 20.26 -8.08
CA PRO A 270 3.27 21.21 -8.22
C PRO A 270 4.14 20.89 -9.44
N ARG A 271 4.80 21.90 -9.97
CA ARG A 271 5.72 21.78 -11.10
C ARG A 271 7.08 21.30 -10.62
N ILE A 272 7.71 20.49 -11.43
CA ILE A 272 9.10 20.10 -11.25
C ILE A 272 10.01 21.17 -11.90
N ILE A 273 11.02 21.58 -11.18
CA ILE A 273 12.03 22.50 -11.68
C ILE A 273 13.18 21.68 -12.30
N TRP A 274 12.97 21.21 -13.51
CA TRP A 274 13.86 20.27 -14.18
C TRP A 274 15.33 20.73 -14.29
N LYS A 275 15.56 22.05 -14.38
CA LYS A 275 16.94 22.62 -14.40
C LYS A 275 17.70 22.40 -13.09
N LEU A 276 16.96 22.16 -11.99
CA LEU A 276 17.47 21.93 -10.64
C LEU A 276 17.06 20.54 -10.12
N THR A 277 16.92 19.59 -11.04
CA THR A 277 16.50 18.21 -10.71
C THR A 277 17.44 17.22 -11.39
N GLY A 278 17.95 16.28 -10.61
CA GLY A 278 18.76 15.15 -11.03
C GLY A 278 18.25 13.84 -10.42
N ARG A 279 19.03 12.77 -10.47
CA ARG A 279 18.63 11.46 -9.92
C ARG A 279 18.52 11.45 -8.41
N ARG A 280 19.31 12.29 -7.72
CA ARG A 280 19.42 12.33 -6.25
C ARG A 280 18.92 13.62 -5.63
N VAL A 281 18.56 14.59 -6.46
CA VAL A 281 18.04 15.90 -6.03
C VAL A 281 16.79 16.19 -6.85
N LEU A 282 15.66 16.45 -6.16
CA LEU A 282 14.41 16.81 -6.81
C LEU A 282 13.97 18.19 -6.30
N THR A 283 13.83 19.13 -7.21
CA THR A 283 13.30 20.47 -6.90
C THR A 283 11.87 20.59 -7.43
N ILE A 284 10.93 20.85 -6.53
CA ILE A 284 9.49 20.90 -6.79
C ILE A 284 8.91 22.19 -6.18
N GLU A 285 7.89 22.80 -6.80
CA GLU A 285 7.19 23.96 -6.24
C GLU A 285 6.68 23.66 -4.81
N TYR A 286 6.81 24.62 -3.91
CA TYR A 286 6.32 24.49 -2.54
C TYR A 286 4.80 24.52 -2.51
N VAL A 287 4.18 23.54 -1.87
CA VAL A 287 2.72 23.50 -1.67
C VAL A 287 2.42 23.97 -0.26
N SER A 288 1.96 25.22 -0.16
CA SER A 288 1.51 25.81 1.12
C SER A 288 0.11 25.33 1.48
N GLY A 289 -0.17 25.17 2.76
CA GLY A 289 -1.51 24.80 3.24
C GLY A 289 -1.48 23.98 4.52
N LEU A 290 -2.68 23.67 5.02
CA LEU A 290 -2.88 22.83 6.19
C LEU A 290 -2.76 21.33 5.82
N ARG A 291 -2.40 20.50 6.79
CA ARG A 291 -2.49 19.05 6.61
C ARG A 291 -3.94 18.67 6.32
N ILE A 292 -4.16 17.73 5.42
CA ILE A 292 -5.53 17.29 5.08
C ILE A 292 -6.30 16.72 6.29
N THR A 293 -5.60 16.27 7.32
CA THR A 293 -6.17 15.75 8.57
C THR A 293 -6.44 16.83 9.63
N ASP A 294 -6.07 18.08 9.37
CA ASP A 294 -6.34 19.21 10.28
C ASP A 294 -7.73 19.78 10.07
N VAL A 295 -8.74 19.03 10.54
CA VAL A 295 -10.16 19.34 10.34
C VAL A 295 -10.54 20.71 10.91
N GLU A 296 -10.03 21.05 12.10
CA GLU A 296 -10.36 22.31 12.74
C GLU A 296 -9.71 23.51 12.02
N GLY A 297 -8.47 23.35 11.57
CA GLY A 297 -7.81 24.37 10.75
C GLY A 297 -8.52 24.59 9.42
N ILE A 298 -8.99 23.50 8.75
CA ILE A 298 -9.75 23.56 7.50
C ILE A 298 -11.06 24.35 7.71
N LYS A 299 -11.80 24.06 8.78
CA LYS A 299 -13.04 24.80 9.13
C LYS A 299 -12.74 26.27 9.44
N ALA A 300 -11.65 26.55 10.14
CA ALA A 300 -11.23 27.93 10.47
C ALA A 300 -10.90 28.74 9.21
N MET A 301 -10.45 28.08 8.12
CA MET A 301 -10.28 28.71 6.80
C MET A 301 -11.61 28.96 6.06
N GLY A 302 -12.75 28.57 6.63
CA GLY A 302 -14.06 28.68 5.99
C GLY A 302 -14.33 27.62 4.92
N LEU A 303 -13.55 26.52 4.91
CA LEU A 303 -13.69 25.41 3.97
C LEU A 303 -14.50 24.26 4.59
N ASP A 304 -15.21 23.52 3.74
CA ASP A 304 -15.97 22.35 4.15
C ASP A 304 -15.11 21.08 4.10
N PRO A 305 -14.81 20.44 5.24
CA PRO A 305 -14.05 19.20 5.28
C PRO A 305 -14.69 18.05 4.49
N GLU A 306 -16.02 17.99 4.43
CA GLU A 306 -16.73 16.97 3.65
C GLU A 306 -16.47 17.14 2.14
N GLU A 307 -16.49 18.38 1.66
CA GLU A 307 -16.18 18.70 0.25
C GLU A 307 -14.72 18.37 -0.09
N ILE A 308 -13.76 18.65 0.83
CA ILE A 308 -12.35 18.28 0.68
C ILE A 308 -12.20 16.77 0.60
N THR A 309 -12.86 16.02 1.50
CA THR A 309 -12.86 14.55 1.50
C THR A 309 -13.38 14.00 0.18
N ARG A 310 -14.52 14.51 -0.29
CA ARG A 310 -15.13 14.10 -1.56
C ARG A 310 -14.22 14.40 -2.75
N THR A 311 -13.56 15.56 -2.75
CA THR A 311 -12.61 15.96 -3.80
C THR A 311 -11.43 14.97 -3.87
N GLY A 312 -10.83 14.65 -2.72
CA GLY A 312 -9.74 13.68 -2.63
C GLY A 312 -10.18 12.27 -3.07
N ALA A 313 -11.30 11.77 -2.55
CA ALA A 313 -11.82 10.47 -2.91
C ALA A 313 -12.12 10.36 -4.41
N ASN A 314 -12.78 11.35 -4.99
CA ASN A 314 -13.09 11.39 -6.43
C ASN A 314 -11.82 11.40 -7.29
N PHE A 315 -10.79 12.15 -6.87
CA PHE A 315 -9.52 12.20 -7.57
C PHE A 315 -8.86 10.81 -7.63
N TYR A 316 -8.85 10.07 -6.53
CA TYR A 316 -8.26 8.73 -6.48
C TYR A 316 -9.10 7.67 -7.18
N LEU A 317 -10.41 7.70 -7.03
CA LEU A 317 -11.30 6.79 -7.74
C LEU A 317 -11.18 6.93 -9.25
N ARG A 318 -11.02 8.16 -9.74
CA ARG A 318 -10.76 8.41 -11.15
C ARG A 318 -9.45 7.77 -11.61
N GLN A 319 -8.38 7.93 -10.83
CA GLN A 319 -7.08 7.31 -11.13
C GLN A 319 -7.18 5.79 -11.27
N LEU A 320 -7.88 5.14 -10.34
CA LEU A 320 -8.02 3.69 -10.32
C LEU A 320 -8.97 3.17 -11.41
N LEU A 321 -10.15 3.75 -11.49
CA LEU A 321 -11.24 3.21 -12.29
C LEU A 321 -11.24 3.72 -13.74
N GLU A 322 -10.82 4.98 -13.98
CA GLU A 322 -10.81 5.56 -15.33
C GLU A 322 -9.43 5.52 -15.98
N ASP A 323 -8.38 6.03 -15.29
CA ASP A 323 -7.08 6.25 -15.92
C ASP A 323 -6.17 5.02 -15.85
N GLY A 324 -6.27 4.20 -14.79
CA GLY A 324 -5.37 3.05 -14.56
C GLY A 324 -3.93 3.48 -14.24
N PHE A 325 -3.70 4.77 -13.99
CA PHE A 325 -2.45 5.35 -13.53
C PHE A 325 -2.72 6.09 -12.23
N PHE A 326 -2.22 5.56 -11.11
CA PHE A 326 -2.64 6.01 -9.80
C PHE A 326 -1.48 6.17 -8.82
N HIS A 327 -1.66 7.08 -7.89
CA HIS A 327 -0.75 7.29 -6.78
C HIS A 327 -0.88 6.11 -5.79
N ALA A 328 0.22 5.38 -5.58
CA ALA A 328 0.20 4.15 -4.79
C ALA A 328 0.39 4.38 -3.28
N ASP A 329 0.78 5.60 -2.86
CA ASP A 329 0.98 5.96 -1.46
C ASP A 329 0.32 7.31 -1.09
N PRO A 330 -1.03 7.38 -1.04
CA PRO A 330 -1.78 8.60 -0.73
C PRO A 330 -1.70 8.98 0.76
N HIS A 331 -0.50 9.02 1.33
CA HIS A 331 -0.32 9.34 2.73
C HIS A 331 -0.74 10.80 3.03
N PRO A 332 -1.40 11.09 4.19
CA PRO A 332 -1.84 12.45 4.53
C PRO A 332 -0.68 13.44 4.66
N GLY A 333 0.55 12.93 4.89
CA GLY A 333 1.78 13.71 4.85
C GLY A 333 2.08 14.36 3.51
N ASN A 334 1.62 13.73 2.42
CA ASN A 334 1.85 14.13 1.03
C ASN A 334 0.73 15.01 0.45
N MET A 335 -0.21 15.46 1.30
CA MET A 335 -1.36 16.26 0.92
C MET A 335 -1.49 17.51 1.77
N ARG A 336 -1.88 18.63 1.13
CA ARG A 336 -2.20 19.88 1.79
C ARG A 336 -3.53 20.44 1.29
N VAL A 337 -4.30 21.04 2.19
CA VAL A 337 -5.46 21.86 1.83
C VAL A 337 -4.99 23.30 1.72
N MET A 338 -5.00 23.84 0.51
CA MET A 338 -4.55 25.19 0.22
C MET A 338 -5.60 26.23 0.63
N ALA A 339 -5.20 27.48 0.80
CA ALA A 339 -6.10 28.55 1.22
C ALA A 339 -7.26 28.83 0.24
N ASP A 340 -7.09 28.47 -1.03
CA ASP A 340 -8.11 28.58 -2.08
C ASP A 340 -9.03 27.33 -2.17
N GLY A 341 -8.91 26.38 -1.24
CA GLY A 341 -9.73 25.17 -1.17
C GLY A 341 -9.26 24.03 -2.10
N ARG A 342 -8.15 24.19 -2.82
CA ARG A 342 -7.56 23.10 -3.59
C ARG A 342 -6.84 22.10 -2.70
N VAL A 343 -6.83 20.84 -3.13
CA VAL A 343 -6.01 19.78 -2.52
C VAL A 343 -4.72 19.69 -3.31
N GLY A 344 -3.59 20.05 -2.68
CA GLY A 344 -2.25 19.93 -3.23
C GLY A 344 -1.64 18.58 -2.90
N ILE A 345 -1.07 17.91 -3.89
CA ILE A 345 -0.42 16.59 -3.76
C ILE A 345 0.99 16.71 -4.33
N PHE A 346 2.03 16.29 -3.57
CA PHE A 346 3.42 16.64 -3.90
C PHE A 346 4.46 15.52 -3.75
N ASP A 347 4.05 14.28 -3.55
CA ASP A 347 4.93 13.11 -3.59
C ASP A 347 4.42 12.14 -4.67
N PHE A 348 5.28 11.74 -5.61
CA PHE A 348 4.95 10.86 -6.73
C PHE A 348 5.99 9.75 -6.91
N GLY A 349 6.72 9.43 -5.84
CA GLY A 349 7.74 8.37 -5.81
C GLY A 349 7.12 6.99 -6.07
N MET A 350 5.92 6.75 -5.54
CA MET A 350 5.21 5.49 -5.72
C MET A 350 3.97 5.67 -6.59
N VAL A 351 3.99 5.06 -7.77
CA VAL A 351 2.88 5.11 -8.74
C VAL A 351 2.60 3.71 -9.26
N GLY A 352 1.33 3.31 -9.23
CA GLY A 352 0.83 2.08 -9.81
C GLY A 352 0.30 2.28 -11.23
N ARG A 353 0.36 1.21 -12.03
CA ARG A 353 -0.23 1.15 -13.37
C ARG A 353 -1.04 -0.12 -13.47
N LEU A 354 -2.32 0.00 -13.81
CA LEU A 354 -3.18 -1.14 -14.13
C LEU A 354 -3.20 -1.33 -15.64
N SER A 355 -2.99 -2.56 -16.09
CA SER A 355 -3.26 -2.87 -17.49
C SER A 355 -4.74 -2.65 -17.80
N PRO A 356 -5.13 -2.42 -19.07
CA PRO A 356 -6.55 -2.31 -19.43
C PRO A 356 -7.37 -3.51 -18.99
N GLU A 357 -6.81 -4.72 -19.10
CA GLU A 357 -7.43 -5.99 -18.71
C GLU A 357 -7.63 -6.05 -17.20
N LEU A 358 -6.58 -5.75 -16.42
CA LEU A 358 -6.63 -5.76 -14.96
C LEU A 358 -7.62 -4.72 -14.42
N LYS A 359 -7.64 -3.53 -15.03
CA LYS A 359 -8.62 -2.50 -14.72
C LYS A 359 -10.05 -2.96 -15.00
N GLN A 360 -10.29 -3.65 -16.13
CA GLN A 360 -11.59 -4.18 -16.46
C GLN A 360 -12.07 -5.20 -15.43
N HIS A 361 -11.21 -6.16 -15.04
CA HIS A 361 -11.53 -7.15 -14.00
C HIS A 361 -11.78 -6.48 -12.65
N LEU A 362 -11.03 -5.44 -12.27
CA LEU A 362 -11.26 -4.69 -11.04
C LEU A 362 -12.65 -4.04 -11.02
N VAL A 363 -13.05 -3.42 -12.13
CA VAL A 363 -14.39 -2.81 -12.29
C VAL A 363 -15.47 -3.88 -12.25
N ASN A 364 -15.28 -5.00 -12.96
CA ASN A 364 -16.21 -6.10 -12.98
C ASN A 364 -16.37 -6.71 -11.57
N ALA A 365 -15.26 -6.96 -10.86
CA ALA A 365 -15.28 -7.48 -9.49
C ALA A 365 -16.08 -6.59 -8.55
N PHE A 366 -15.91 -5.25 -8.66
CA PHE A 366 -16.72 -4.30 -7.91
C PHE A 366 -18.20 -4.43 -8.24
N LEU A 367 -18.55 -4.48 -9.53
CA LEU A 367 -19.94 -4.63 -9.98
C LEU A 367 -20.56 -5.97 -9.56
N HIS A 368 -19.84 -7.09 -9.76
CA HIS A 368 -20.31 -8.43 -9.37
C HIS A 368 -20.49 -8.55 -7.85
N THR A 369 -19.62 -7.90 -7.07
CA THR A 369 -19.79 -7.80 -5.60
C THR A 369 -21.08 -7.07 -5.24
N VAL A 370 -21.34 -5.90 -5.83
CA VAL A 370 -22.58 -5.12 -5.59
C VAL A 370 -23.83 -5.88 -6.05
N GLN A 371 -23.72 -6.62 -7.16
CA GLN A 371 -24.82 -7.43 -7.72
C GLN A 371 -25.00 -8.77 -7.04
N ARG A 372 -24.10 -9.16 -6.12
CA ARG A 372 -24.04 -10.46 -5.45
C ARG A 372 -23.87 -11.63 -6.43
N GLU A 373 -23.16 -11.40 -7.52
CA GLU A 373 -22.82 -12.40 -8.54
C GLU A 373 -21.48 -13.06 -8.19
N TYR A 374 -21.43 -13.79 -7.08
CA TYR A 374 -20.17 -14.26 -6.47
C TYR A 374 -19.40 -15.24 -7.35
N ARG A 375 -20.09 -15.99 -8.21
CA ARG A 375 -19.41 -16.86 -9.19
C ARG A 375 -18.59 -16.05 -10.19
N LEU A 376 -19.16 -14.96 -10.72
CA LEU A 376 -18.46 -14.06 -11.63
C LEU A 376 -17.35 -13.28 -10.93
N LEU A 377 -17.54 -12.94 -9.65
CA LEU A 377 -16.48 -12.35 -8.82
C LEU A 377 -15.26 -13.27 -8.70
N VAL A 378 -15.47 -14.58 -8.50
CA VAL A 378 -14.38 -15.58 -8.46
C VAL A 378 -13.69 -15.68 -9.82
N ASP A 379 -14.44 -15.61 -10.93
CA ASP A 379 -13.87 -15.58 -12.27
C ASP A 379 -13.01 -14.31 -12.50
N ASP A 380 -13.43 -13.17 -11.96
CA ASP A 380 -12.59 -11.95 -11.99
C ASP A 380 -11.31 -12.11 -11.15
N PHE A 381 -11.36 -12.78 -9.99
CA PHE A 381 -10.15 -13.07 -9.21
C PHE A 381 -9.15 -13.93 -9.98
N VAL A 382 -9.62 -14.90 -10.76
CA VAL A 382 -8.76 -15.66 -11.69
C VAL A 382 -8.22 -14.75 -12.79
N GLY A 383 -9.06 -13.91 -13.39
CA GLY A 383 -8.65 -12.95 -14.43
C GLY A 383 -7.67 -11.89 -13.94
N MET A 384 -7.74 -11.52 -12.66
CA MET A 384 -6.77 -10.62 -12.00
C MET A 384 -5.47 -11.34 -11.59
N GLY A 385 -5.39 -12.66 -11.75
CA GLY A 385 -4.22 -13.45 -11.34
C GLY A 385 -4.12 -13.70 -9.83
N PHE A 386 -5.20 -13.49 -9.07
CA PHE A 386 -5.24 -13.80 -7.62
C PHE A 386 -5.27 -15.29 -7.37
N LEU A 387 -5.83 -16.05 -8.30
CA LEU A 387 -6.00 -17.48 -8.24
C LEU A 387 -5.47 -18.12 -9.51
N ASN A 388 -4.94 -19.31 -9.37
CA ASN A 388 -4.61 -20.13 -10.53
C ASN A 388 -5.87 -20.53 -11.30
N ALA A 389 -5.74 -20.81 -12.60
CA ALA A 389 -6.85 -21.20 -13.46
C ALA A 389 -7.53 -22.52 -13.04
N ASP A 390 -6.81 -23.38 -12.31
CA ASP A 390 -7.23 -24.69 -11.80
C ASP A 390 -7.83 -24.64 -10.37
N ALA A 391 -7.95 -23.45 -9.78
CA ALA A 391 -8.55 -23.28 -8.44
C ALA A 391 -10.01 -23.79 -8.40
N ASP A 392 -10.39 -24.41 -7.28
CA ASP A 392 -11.79 -24.85 -7.04
C ASP A 392 -12.69 -23.62 -6.79
N ARG A 393 -13.24 -23.11 -7.90
CA ARG A 393 -14.10 -21.92 -7.92
C ARG A 393 -15.41 -22.11 -7.15
N ASP A 394 -15.93 -23.35 -7.10
CA ASP A 394 -17.18 -23.65 -6.42
C ASP A 394 -16.98 -23.69 -4.90
N ALA A 395 -15.86 -24.24 -4.43
CA ALA A 395 -15.48 -24.19 -3.02
C ALA A 395 -15.30 -22.75 -2.56
N LEU A 396 -14.49 -21.98 -3.29
CA LEU A 396 -14.22 -20.57 -2.96
C LEU A 396 -15.50 -19.72 -2.99
N CYS A 397 -16.39 -19.93 -3.96
CA CYS A 397 -17.66 -19.23 -4.01
C CYS A 397 -18.54 -19.55 -2.79
N ARG A 398 -18.58 -20.82 -2.33
CA ARG A 398 -19.30 -21.20 -1.11
C ARG A 398 -18.77 -20.49 0.13
N ASP A 399 -17.45 -20.37 0.26
CA ASP A 399 -16.81 -19.81 1.45
C ASP A 399 -16.88 -18.28 1.47
N LEU A 400 -16.76 -17.62 0.30
CA LEU A 400 -16.87 -16.17 0.18
C LEU A 400 -18.30 -15.64 0.33
N THR A 401 -19.31 -16.41 -0.13
CA THR A 401 -20.71 -15.95 -0.12
C THR A 401 -21.19 -15.49 1.27
N PRO A 402 -21.07 -16.28 2.35
CA PRO A 402 -21.56 -15.87 3.66
C PRO A 402 -20.81 -14.65 4.22
N ILE A 403 -19.52 -14.53 3.93
CA ILE A 403 -18.68 -13.41 4.38
C ILE A 403 -19.14 -12.10 3.73
N ILE A 404 -19.29 -12.13 2.41
CA ILE A 404 -19.71 -10.93 1.67
C ILE A 404 -21.16 -10.59 2.03
N ASP A 405 -22.08 -11.55 2.08
CA ASP A 405 -23.47 -11.32 2.44
C ASP A 405 -23.63 -10.74 3.84
N ALA A 406 -22.84 -11.20 4.81
CA ALA A 406 -22.85 -10.64 6.17
C ALA A 406 -22.45 -9.15 6.17
N ARG A 407 -21.50 -8.75 5.32
CA ARG A 407 -21.06 -7.34 5.23
C ARG A 407 -22.07 -6.45 4.49
N PHE A 408 -22.86 -7.04 3.59
CA PHE A 408 -23.91 -6.31 2.86
C PHE A 408 -25.30 -6.43 3.51
N ALA A 409 -25.44 -7.16 4.63
CA ALA A 409 -26.71 -7.32 5.34
C ALA A 409 -27.30 -5.98 5.80
N ASP A 410 -26.44 -5.07 6.26
CA ASP A 410 -26.82 -3.72 6.73
C ASP A 410 -26.88 -2.67 5.60
N GLY A 411 -26.77 -3.10 4.34
CA GLY A 411 -26.77 -2.24 3.16
C GLY A 411 -25.39 -1.75 2.75
N LEU A 412 -25.28 -1.32 1.48
CA LEU A 412 -24.04 -0.85 0.86
C LEU A 412 -23.39 0.35 1.59
N THR A 413 -24.21 1.15 2.28
CA THR A 413 -23.78 2.38 2.96
C THR A 413 -22.96 2.15 4.26
N ARG A 414 -22.83 0.91 4.72
CA ARG A 414 -22.07 0.55 5.92
C ARG A 414 -20.82 -0.29 5.66
N VAL A 415 -20.53 -0.56 4.39
CA VAL A 415 -19.36 -1.36 4.01
C VAL A 415 -18.07 -0.58 4.30
N ARG A 416 -17.20 -1.15 5.11
CA ARG A 416 -15.86 -0.66 5.39
C ARG A 416 -14.85 -1.52 4.65
N PHE A 417 -14.02 -0.89 3.81
CA PHE A 417 -13.04 -1.60 3.00
C PHE A 417 -12.03 -2.37 3.86
N ARG A 418 -11.57 -1.77 4.97
CA ARG A 418 -10.68 -2.43 5.94
C ARG A 418 -11.29 -3.72 6.52
N LYS A 419 -12.58 -3.69 6.91
CA LYS A 419 -13.27 -4.89 7.45
C LYS A 419 -13.43 -5.98 6.37
N MET A 420 -13.79 -5.57 5.16
CA MET A 420 -13.91 -6.50 4.04
C MET A 420 -12.57 -7.18 3.72
N LEU A 421 -11.46 -6.41 3.78
CA LEU A 421 -10.13 -6.96 3.58
C LEU A 421 -9.74 -7.95 4.68
N PHE A 422 -10.13 -7.69 5.92
CA PHE A 422 -9.88 -8.60 7.04
C PHE A 422 -10.52 -9.96 6.80
N ASP A 423 -11.83 -9.98 6.52
CA ASP A 423 -12.55 -11.22 6.28
C ASP A 423 -11.99 -11.96 5.04
N PHE A 424 -11.61 -11.20 4.01
CA PHE A 424 -10.99 -11.75 2.82
C PHE A 424 -9.61 -12.37 3.13
N SER A 425 -8.82 -11.76 4.03
CA SER A 425 -7.52 -12.29 4.40
C SER A 425 -7.61 -13.65 5.09
N GLU A 426 -8.66 -13.92 5.90
CA GLU A 426 -8.88 -15.23 6.52
C GLU A 426 -9.09 -16.30 5.45
N VAL A 427 -9.87 -16.02 4.41
CA VAL A 427 -10.07 -16.95 3.28
C VAL A 427 -8.80 -17.12 2.45
N CYS A 428 -8.00 -16.06 2.29
CA CYS A 428 -6.77 -16.12 1.52
C CYS A 428 -5.73 -17.11 2.09
N PHE A 429 -5.75 -17.38 3.40
CA PHE A 429 -4.85 -18.37 4.00
C PHE A 429 -5.22 -19.82 3.69
N ASP A 430 -6.50 -20.09 3.45
CA ASP A 430 -7.01 -21.44 3.14
C ASP A 430 -6.90 -21.80 1.65
N TYR A 431 -6.72 -20.79 0.81
CA TYR A 431 -6.61 -20.94 -0.65
C TYR A 431 -5.27 -20.38 -1.16
N PRO A 432 -4.73 -20.92 -2.28
CA PRO A 432 -3.47 -20.45 -2.86
C PRO A 432 -3.65 -19.09 -3.56
N PHE A 433 -3.99 -18.07 -2.79
CA PHE A 433 -4.09 -16.72 -3.29
C PHE A 433 -2.70 -16.11 -3.55
N ARG A 434 -2.57 -15.41 -4.67
CA ARG A 434 -1.43 -14.55 -4.99
C ARG A 434 -1.93 -13.14 -5.26
N LEU A 435 -1.42 -12.16 -4.54
CA LEU A 435 -1.70 -10.76 -4.84
C LEU A 435 -0.63 -10.22 -5.81
N PRO A 436 -0.98 -9.92 -7.08
CA PRO A 436 -0.07 -9.21 -7.97
C PRO A 436 0.38 -7.87 -7.38
N SER A 437 1.58 -7.44 -7.71
CA SER A 437 2.20 -6.19 -7.18
C SER A 437 1.31 -4.96 -7.38
N GLU A 438 0.67 -4.87 -8.54
CA GLU A 438 -0.24 -3.78 -8.88
C GLU A 438 -1.39 -3.68 -7.90
N PHE A 439 -1.88 -4.84 -7.44
CA PHE A 439 -2.97 -4.92 -6.47
C PHE A 439 -2.55 -4.53 -5.06
N THR A 440 -1.33 -4.87 -4.67
CA THR A 440 -0.75 -4.43 -3.40
C THR A 440 -0.77 -2.90 -3.30
N TYR A 441 -0.46 -2.21 -4.40
CA TYR A 441 -0.55 -0.75 -4.48
C TYR A 441 -1.99 -0.24 -4.42
N VAL A 442 -2.93 -0.90 -5.10
CA VAL A 442 -4.36 -0.55 -5.03
C VAL A 442 -4.87 -0.70 -3.60
N MET A 443 -4.55 -1.82 -2.94
CA MET A 443 -4.97 -2.08 -1.56
C MET A 443 -4.41 -1.04 -0.59
N ARG A 444 -3.11 -0.72 -0.69
CA ARG A 444 -2.48 0.34 0.10
C ARG A 444 -3.20 1.67 -0.09
N ALA A 445 -3.43 2.08 -1.35
CA ALA A 445 -4.08 3.33 -1.66
C ALA A 445 -5.49 3.40 -1.06
N LEU A 446 -6.31 2.34 -1.24
CA LEU A 446 -7.67 2.28 -0.73
C LEU A 446 -7.73 2.30 0.81
N LEU A 447 -6.88 1.53 1.49
CA LEU A 447 -6.82 1.52 2.95
C LEU A 447 -6.43 2.88 3.53
N THR A 448 -5.42 3.51 2.93
CA THR A 448 -4.94 4.82 3.37
C THR A 448 -5.99 5.89 3.15
N LEU A 449 -6.63 5.89 1.99
CA LEU A 449 -7.70 6.83 1.65
C LEU A 449 -8.93 6.67 2.55
N GLU A 450 -9.34 5.43 2.83
CA GLU A 450 -10.44 5.19 3.77
C GLU A 450 -10.08 5.74 5.15
N GLY A 451 -8.84 5.51 5.62
CA GLY A 451 -8.37 6.05 6.88
C GLY A 451 -8.40 7.58 6.94
N ILE A 452 -7.91 8.26 5.90
CA ILE A 452 -7.96 9.73 5.80
C ILE A 452 -9.40 10.21 5.76
N ALA A 453 -10.22 9.63 4.89
CA ALA A 453 -11.61 10.04 4.68
C ALA A 453 -12.42 9.91 5.98
N LEU A 454 -12.24 8.83 6.74
CA LEU A 454 -12.91 8.61 8.02
C LEU A 454 -12.42 9.55 9.14
N THR A 455 -11.14 9.94 9.12
CA THR A 455 -10.60 10.93 10.05
C THR A 455 -11.26 12.30 9.84
N ILE A 456 -11.49 12.68 8.58
CA ILE A 456 -12.08 13.98 8.22
C ILE A 456 -13.61 13.93 8.34
N ASN A 457 -14.24 12.89 7.81
CA ASN A 457 -15.69 12.65 7.84
C ASN A 457 -15.99 11.21 8.29
N PRO A 458 -16.33 10.98 9.57
CA PRO A 458 -16.64 9.64 10.09
C PRO A 458 -17.81 8.92 9.40
N LYS A 459 -18.67 9.68 8.69
CA LYS A 459 -19.80 9.14 7.92
C LYS A 459 -19.43 8.81 6.47
N PHE A 460 -18.20 9.06 6.04
CA PHE A 460 -17.78 8.81 4.68
C PHE A 460 -17.97 7.35 4.30
N ASN A 461 -18.48 7.11 3.08
CA ASN A 461 -18.65 5.78 2.51
C ASN A 461 -17.94 5.71 1.15
N PHE A 462 -17.03 4.77 1.04
CA PHE A 462 -16.24 4.59 -0.18
C PHE A 462 -17.08 4.04 -1.34
N VAL A 463 -18.06 3.17 -1.05
CA VAL A 463 -18.95 2.59 -2.06
C VAL A 463 -19.81 3.68 -2.69
N ASP A 464 -20.39 4.57 -1.86
CA ASP A 464 -21.20 5.70 -2.36
C ASP A 464 -20.37 6.65 -3.24
N ALA A 465 -19.11 6.87 -2.89
CA ALA A 465 -18.20 7.69 -3.69
C ALA A 465 -17.80 7.01 -5.01
N ALA A 466 -17.71 5.66 -5.04
CA ALA A 466 -17.35 4.89 -6.22
C ALA A 466 -18.51 4.70 -7.21
N MET A 467 -19.77 4.72 -6.74
CA MET A 467 -20.95 4.48 -7.57
C MET A 467 -21.05 5.36 -8.82
N PRO A 468 -20.79 6.69 -8.78
CA PRO A 468 -20.82 7.53 -9.99
C PRO A 468 -19.80 7.10 -11.05
N PHE A 469 -18.64 6.58 -10.62
CA PHE A 469 -17.61 6.07 -11.53
C PHE A 469 -18.04 4.74 -12.16
N ALA A 470 -18.56 3.81 -11.36
CA ALA A 470 -19.11 2.56 -11.85
C ALA A 470 -20.22 2.82 -12.90
N HIS A 471 -21.14 3.75 -12.62
CA HIS A 471 -22.20 4.13 -13.57
C HIS A 471 -21.63 4.68 -14.89
N ARG A 472 -20.64 5.59 -14.85
CA ARG A 472 -20.01 6.12 -16.07
C ARG A 472 -19.29 5.04 -16.87
N LEU A 473 -18.63 4.10 -16.21
CA LEU A 473 -17.93 3.00 -16.88
C LEU A 473 -18.91 2.04 -17.56
N VAL A 474 -20.00 1.71 -16.87
CA VAL A 474 -21.10 0.92 -17.44
C VAL A 474 -21.69 1.63 -18.68
N MET A 475 -21.94 2.92 -18.61
CA MET A 475 -22.50 3.69 -19.73
C MET A 475 -21.51 3.87 -20.90
N LYS A 476 -20.19 3.96 -20.61
CA LYS A 476 -19.16 4.14 -21.64
C LYS A 476 -18.86 2.83 -22.41
N ASN A 477 -19.06 1.69 -21.79
CA ASN A 477 -18.89 0.36 -22.39
C ASN A 477 -20.13 -0.14 -23.12
N ASN A 478 -20.98 0.78 -23.64
CA ASN A 478 -22.26 0.47 -24.27
C ASN A 478 -22.21 -0.59 -25.39
N GLN A 479 -21.08 -0.82 -26.06
CA GLN A 479 -20.96 -1.90 -27.05
C GLN A 479 -20.88 -3.29 -26.43
N VAL A 480 -20.19 -3.46 -25.31
CA VAL A 480 -20.08 -4.76 -24.60
C VAL A 480 -21.36 -4.99 -23.80
N LEU A 481 -21.88 -3.95 -23.12
CA LEU A 481 -23.14 -4.04 -22.39
C LEU A 481 -24.34 -4.28 -23.32
N SER A 482 -24.43 -3.64 -24.47
CA SER A 482 -25.52 -3.89 -25.41
C SER A 482 -25.49 -5.33 -25.93
N GLN A 483 -24.32 -5.92 -26.15
CA GLN A 483 -24.20 -7.33 -26.56
C GLN A 483 -24.51 -8.30 -25.42
N THR A 484 -24.07 -8.01 -24.19
CA THR A 484 -24.36 -8.85 -23.02
C THR A 484 -25.81 -8.69 -22.59
N ILE A 485 -26.33 -7.48 -22.51
CA ILE A 485 -27.76 -7.18 -22.27
C ILE A 485 -28.63 -7.81 -23.34
N PHE A 486 -28.23 -7.70 -24.61
CA PHE A 486 -28.98 -8.29 -25.70
C PHE A 486 -28.97 -9.83 -25.62
N LYS A 487 -27.83 -10.45 -25.26
CA LYS A 487 -27.74 -11.90 -25.04
C LYS A 487 -28.52 -12.37 -23.82
N GLU A 488 -28.53 -11.64 -22.71
CA GLU A 488 -29.26 -12.03 -21.50
C GLU A 488 -30.77 -11.77 -21.63
N VAL A 489 -31.16 -10.64 -22.25
CA VAL A 489 -32.57 -10.28 -22.45
C VAL A 489 -33.19 -11.02 -23.64
N PHE A 490 -32.38 -11.37 -24.64
CA PHE A 490 -32.81 -12.13 -25.81
C PHE A 490 -31.95 -13.41 -25.96
N ASN A 491 -32.27 -14.42 -25.18
CA ASN A 491 -31.62 -15.72 -25.30
C ASN A 491 -32.27 -16.52 -26.43
N ASP A 492 -31.50 -16.91 -27.47
CA ASP A 492 -31.97 -17.62 -28.67
C ASP A 492 -33.20 -16.97 -29.36
N GLY A 493 -33.21 -15.62 -29.40
CA GLY A 493 -34.29 -14.86 -30.03
C GLY A 493 -35.61 -14.80 -29.23
N LYS A 494 -35.62 -15.32 -28.00
CA LYS A 494 -36.76 -15.22 -27.07
C LYS A 494 -36.50 -14.19 -25.99
N PHE A 495 -37.47 -13.29 -25.75
CA PHE A 495 -37.40 -12.27 -24.72
C PHE A 495 -37.46 -12.87 -23.31
N ASN A 496 -36.39 -12.68 -22.53
CA ASN A 496 -36.31 -13.12 -21.13
C ASN A 496 -36.78 -11.99 -20.20
N ARG A 497 -38.06 -12.05 -19.81
CA ARG A 497 -38.69 -11.05 -18.94
C ARG A 497 -38.01 -10.94 -17.58
N GLN A 498 -37.48 -12.01 -17.00
CA GLN A 498 -36.81 -11.99 -15.69
C GLN A 498 -35.46 -11.29 -15.77
N ALA A 499 -34.68 -11.53 -16.81
CA ALA A 499 -33.43 -10.83 -17.06
C ALA A 499 -33.67 -9.32 -17.30
N ALA A 500 -34.70 -8.97 -18.07
CA ALA A 500 -35.06 -7.57 -18.27
C ALA A 500 -35.47 -6.85 -16.97
N ILE A 501 -36.26 -7.52 -16.11
CA ILE A 501 -36.66 -6.96 -14.80
C ILE A 501 -35.45 -6.84 -13.86
N LYS A 502 -34.54 -7.82 -13.84
CA LYS A 502 -33.29 -7.77 -13.08
C LYS A 502 -32.44 -6.58 -13.50
N LEU A 503 -32.32 -6.35 -14.78
CA LEU A 503 -31.58 -5.23 -15.38
C LEU A 503 -32.17 -3.86 -15.02
N ILE A 504 -33.52 -3.74 -15.10
CA ILE A 504 -34.24 -2.52 -14.70
C ILE A 504 -34.05 -2.26 -13.20
N LYS A 505 -34.13 -3.27 -12.35
CA LYS A 505 -33.90 -3.15 -10.91
C LYS A 505 -32.45 -2.73 -10.59
N THR A 506 -31.48 -3.32 -11.30
CA THR A 506 -30.06 -2.95 -11.15
C THR A 506 -29.82 -1.51 -11.61
N ALA A 507 -30.37 -1.12 -12.76
CA ALA A 507 -30.28 0.27 -13.25
C ALA A 507 -30.95 1.25 -12.29
N ALA A 508 -32.10 0.90 -11.73
CA ALA A 508 -32.83 1.72 -10.76
C ALA A 508 -32.12 1.81 -9.40
N ALA A 509 -31.47 0.73 -8.94
CA ALA A 509 -30.61 0.75 -7.75
C ALA A 509 -29.36 1.62 -7.98
N LEU A 510 -28.77 1.58 -9.17
CA LEU A 510 -27.63 2.39 -9.59
C LEU A 510 -28.00 3.89 -9.77
N THR A 511 -29.24 4.20 -10.11
CA THR A 511 -29.70 5.60 -10.30
C THR A 511 -30.34 6.21 -9.05
N GLY A 512 -30.46 5.46 -7.96
CA GLY A 512 -31.15 5.92 -6.75
C GLY A 512 -32.67 6.16 -6.94
N SER A 513 -33.26 5.64 -8.03
CA SER A 513 -34.64 5.91 -8.44
C SER A 513 -35.69 4.94 -7.86
N LEU A 514 -35.27 3.98 -7.04
CA LEU A 514 -36.17 3.12 -6.26
C LEU A 514 -36.00 3.46 -4.76
N ARG A 515 -36.87 4.33 -4.27
CA ARG A 515 -37.21 4.41 -2.84
C ARG A 515 -38.16 3.26 -2.47
#